data_9a3e25ae5289a95392da4a5cfee64c47
#
_entry.id   9a3e25ae5289a95392da4a5cfee64c47
#
_cell.length_a   1.000
_cell.length_b   1.000
_cell.length_c   1.000
_cell.angle_alpha   90.00
_cell.angle_beta   90.00
_cell.angle_gamma   90.00
#
_symmetry.space_group_name_H-M   'P 1'
#
loop_
_entity.id
_entity.type
_entity.pdbx_description
1 polymer ?
#
loop_
_entity_poly.entity_id
_entity_poly.type
_entity_poly.pdbx_seq_one_letter_code
_entity_poly.pdbx_strand_id
1 'polypeptide(L)'
;MNGKTPAVALINPKFPHNVGGVLRACAAFGVPQLWITGQRAEWESLKRLPREERMRIYKDQVELIRDERPFDQFGKDVTPVAIEVDPTAEILTNFEHPENALYVFGPEDGTLARGIKVKCHRFVIIPSDHCLNLASAVSCVLMHRRMQRQLQGLEPIYPAYETIKEERGY
;
A
#
# COMPACT_ATOMS: atom_id res chain seq x y z
N MET A 1 -16.57 -10.55 -5.18
CA MET A 1 -15.76 -9.45 -4.63
C MET A 1 -15.01 -9.97 -3.42
N ASN A 2 -13.68 -9.98 -3.48
CA ASN A 2 -12.81 -10.53 -2.41
C ASN A 2 -11.89 -9.46 -1.79
N GLY A 3 -12.11 -8.19 -2.15
CA GLY A 3 -11.30 -7.07 -1.67
C GLY A 3 -11.55 -6.76 -0.20
N LYS A 4 -10.48 -6.76 0.61
CA LYS A 4 -10.46 -6.32 2.01
C LYS A 4 -9.75 -4.99 2.12
N THR A 5 -10.20 -4.09 2.97
CA THR A 5 -9.61 -2.77 3.18
C THR A 5 -9.00 -2.61 4.59
N PRO A 6 -8.03 -1.72 4.75
CA PRO A 6 -7.34 -1.01 3.68
C PRO A 6 -6.55 -1.95 2.76
N ALA A 7 -6.39 -1.59 1.49
CA ALA A 7 -5.62 -2.36 0.52
C ALA A 7 -4.62 -1.47 -0.24
N VAL A 8 -3.59 -2.08 -0.79
CA VAL A 8 -2.63 -1.44 -1.68
C VAL A 8 -2.69 -2.11 -3.06
N ALA A 9 -2.72 -1.32 -4.13
CA ALA A 9 -2.60 -1.78 -5.50
C ALA A 9 -1.38 -1.16 -6.18
N LEU A 10 -0.51 -2.01 -6.70
CA LEU A 10 0.64 -1.62 -7.52
C LEU A 10 0.30 -1.85 -8.99
N ILE A 11 0.28 -0.78 -9.76
CA ILE A 11 -0.06 -0.83 -11.17
C ILE A 11 1.22 -1.05 -11.99
N ASN A 12 1.37 -2.26 -12.52
CA ASN A 12 2.49 -2.68 -13.37
C ASN A 12 3.88 -2.37 -12.77
N PRO A 13 4.17 -2.75 -11.53
CA PRO A 13 5.45 -2.48 -10.89
C PRO A 13 6.58 -3.12 -11.69
N LYS A 14 7.75 -2.46 -11.72
CA LYS A 14 8.90 -2.90 -12.52
C LYS A 14 9.82 -3.85 -11.76
N PHE A 15 10.08 -3.55 -10.51
CA PHE A 15 11.13 -4.21 -9.75
C PHE A 15 10.57 -5.12 -8.64
N PRO A 16 10.88 -6.45 -8.66
CA PRO A 16 10.42 -7.39 -7.64
C PRO A 16 10.83 -6.99 -6.20
N HIS A 17 12.01 -6.38 -6.02
CA HIS A 17 12.45 -5.95 -4.69
C HIS A 17 11.57 -4.83 -4.10
N ASN A 18 10.98 -3.97 -4.94
CA ASN A 18 10.01 -2.98 -4.49
C ASN A 18 8.72 -3.65 -4.01
N VAL A 19 8.25 -4.67 -4.71
CA VAL A 19 7.09 -5.47 -4.28
C VAL A 19 7.34 -6.10 -2.91
N GLY A 20 8.55 -6.65 -2.68
CA GLY A 20 8.95 -7.19 -1.38
C GLY A 20 8.95 -6.13 -0.27
N GLY A 21 9.48 -4.94 -0.57
CA GLY A 21 9.45 -3.81 0.35
C GLY A 21 8.03 -3.35 0.68
N VAL A 22 7.14 -3.30 -0.32
CA VAL A 22 5.72 -2.98 -0.13
C VAL A 22 5.00 -4.04 0.70
N LEU A 23 5.26 -5.33 0.45
CA LEU A 23 4.73 -6.42 1.28
C LEU A 23 5.09 -6.25 2.77
N ARG A 24 6.35 -5.87 3.03
CA ARG A 24 6.80 -5.59 4.40
C ARG A 24 6.06 -4.38 4.99
N ALA A 25 5.88 -3.31 4.23
CA ALA A 25 5.12 -2.15 4.67
C ALA A 25 3.66 -2.51 4.98
N CYS A 26 3.00 -3.26 4.09
CA CYS A 26 1.63 -3.76 4.31
C CYS A 26 1.54 -4.56 5.62
N ALA A 27 2.44 -5.51 5.85
CA ALA A 27 2.47 -6.29 7.08
C ALA A 27 2.70 -5.41 8.33
N ALA A 28 3.62 -4.44 8.24
CA ALA A 28 3.93 -3.54 9.35
C ALA A 28 2.75 -2.64 9.75
N PHE A 29 1.92 -2.25 8.79
CA PHE A 29 0.80 -1.34 9.02
C PHE A 29 -0.58 -2.03 8.98
N GLY A 30 -0.64 -3.36 9.01
CA GLY A 30 -1.89 -4.12 9.11
C GLY A 30 -2.75 -4.06 7.86
N VAL A 31 -2.14 -3.89 6.68
CA VAL A 31 -2.84 -3.95 5.39
C VAL A 31 -2.95 -5.41 4.96
N PRO A 32 -4.18 -5.96 4.84
CA PRO A 32 -4.36 -7.40 4.62
C PRO A 32 -4.11 -7.84 3.18
N GLN A 33 -4.19 -6.95 2.20
CA GLN A 33 -4.08 -7.32 0.80
C GLN A 33 -3.18 -6.38 0.00
N LEU A 34 -2.29 -6.96 -0.81
CA LEU A 34 -1.47 -6.30 -1.82
C LEU A 34 -1.86 -6.83 -3.20
N TRP A 35 -2.40 -5.96 -4.03
CA TRP A 35 -2.81 -6.25 -5.40
C TRP A 35 -1.74 -5.81 -6.38
N ILE A 36 -1.47 -6.61 -7.42
CA ILE A 36 -0.48 -6.31 -8.45
C ILE A 36 -1.11 -6.54 -9.81
N THR A 37 -1.00 -5.53 -10.71
CA THR A 37 -1.33 -5.68 -12.13
C THR A 37 -0.06 -5.82 -12.97
N GLY A 38 -0.22 -6.22 -14.22
CA GLY A 38 0.88 -6.34 -15.18
C GLY A 38 1.81 -7.52 -14.89
N GLN A 39 2.84 -7.66 -15.75
CA GLN A 39 3.74 -8.81 -15.73
C GLN A 39 5.22 -8.43 -15.56
N ARG A 40 5.54 -7.15 -15.41
CA ARG A 40 6.92 -6.67 -15.35
C ARG A 40 7.68 -7.16 -14.12
N ALA A 41 7.01 -7.22 -12.95
CA ALA A 41 7.53 -7.92 -11.79
C ALA A 41 7.17 -9.40 -11.94
N GLU A 42 8.05 -10.18 -12.58
CA GLU A 42 7.81 -11.58 -12.88
C GLU A 42 7.58 -12.43 -11.63
N TRP A 43 6.60 -13.34 -11.70
CA TRP A 43 6.24 -14.20 -10.56
C TRP A 43 7.42 -15.07 -10.07
N GLU A 44 8.26 -15.54 -10.98
CA GLU A 44 9.47 -16.28 -10.61
C GLU A 44 10.46 -15.44 -9.80
N SER A 45 10.54 -14.14 -10.10
CA SER A 45 11.35 -13.20 -9.33
C SER A 45 10.76 -12.96 -7.94
N LEU A 46 9.44 -12.97 -7.78
CA LEU A 46 8.77 -12.86 -6.48
C LEU A 46 9.05 -14.06 -5.57
N LYS A 47 9.27 -15.26 -6.13
CA LYS A 47 9.70 -16.44 -5.38
C LYS A 47 11.10 -16.29 -4.77
N ARG A 48 11.91 -15.37 -5.28
CA ARG A 48 13.25 -15.05 -4.78
C ARG A 48 13.27 -13.91 -3.75
N LEU A 49 12.10 -13.42 -3.32
CA LEU A 49 12.03 -12.43 -2.25
C LEU A 49 12.71 -12.95 -0.97
N PRO A 50 13.25 -12.05 -0.14
CA PRO A 50 13.81 -12.42 1.16
C PRO A 50 12.86 -13.29 1.97
N ARG A 51 13.43 -14.12 2.85
CA ARG A 51 12.66 -15.09 3.61
C ARG A 51 11.52 -14.45 4.42
N GLU A 52 11.76 -13.27 4.96
CA GLU A 52 10.79 -12.53 5.77
C GLU A 52 9.53 -12.18 4.99
N GLU A 53 9.66 -11.68 3.76
CA GLU A 53 8.54 -11.35 2.90
C GLU A 53 7.77 -12.60 2.49
N ARG A 54 8.48 -13.67 2.14
CA ARG A 54 7.83 -14.97 1.84
C ARG A 54 7.08 -15.52 3.04
N MET A 55 7.67 -15.42 4.24
CA MET A 55 7.02 -15.88 5.47
C MET A 55 5.75 -15.09 5.79
N ARG A 56 5.71 -13.79 5.47
CA ARG A 56 4.51 -12.95 5.64
C ARG A 56 3.38 -13.40 4.73
N ILE A 57 3.67 -13.74 3.47
CA ILE A 57 2.69 -14.32 2.54
C ILE A 57 2.12 -15.63 3.12
N TYR A 58 2.98 -16.54 3.55
CA TYR A 58 2.58 -17.85 4.04
C TYR A 58 1.87 -17.83 5.42
N LYS A 59 2.03 -16.77 6.18
CA LYS A 59 1.35 -16.60 7.48
C LYS A 59 0.03 -15.83 7.38
N ASP A 60 -0.51 -15.65 6.18
CA ASP A 60 -1.75 -14.92 5.90
C ASP A 60 -1.79 -13.48 6.44
N GLN A 61 -0.63 -12.88 6.72
CA GLN A 61 -0.56 -11.50 7.18
C GLN A 61 -0.88 -10.51 6.06
N VAL A 62 -0.42 -10.82 4.84
CA VAL A 62 -0.70 -10.03 3.63
C VAL A 62 -0.94 -11.00 2.49
N GLU A 63 -2.12 -10.97 1.95
CA GLU A 63 -2.48 -11.73 0.75
C GLU A 63 -1.95 -10.99 -0.48
N LEU A 64 -1.01 -11.63 -1.22
CA LEU A 64 -0.49 -11.10 -2.48
C LEU A 64 -1.33 -11.62 -3.63
N ILE A 65 -2.03 -10.71 -4.33
CA ILE A 65 -2.98 -11.05 -5.38
C ILE A 65 -2.54 -10.41 -6.70
N ARG A 66 -2.45 -11.20 -7.76
CA ARG A 66 -2.27 -10.71 -9.12
C ARG A 66 -3.60 -10.72 -9.85
N ASP A 67 -4.08 -9.55 -10.22
CA ASP A 67 -5.32 -9.36 -10.98
C ASP A 67 -5.20 -8.11 -11.84
N GLU A 68 -5.54 -8.19 -13.12
CA GLU A 68 -5.51 -7.05 -14.04
C GLU A 68 -6.66 -6.05 -13.80
N ARG A 69 -7.65 -6.42 -13.00
CA ARG A 69 -8.82 -5.60 -12.69
C ARG A 69 -9.08 -5.52 -11.18
N PRO A 70 -8.08 -5.04 -10.39
CA PRO A 70 -8.23 -5.01 -8.93
C PRO A 70 -9.44 -4.19 -8.47
N PHE A 71 -9.80 -3.11 -9.17
CA PHE A 71 -10.95 -2.27 -8.81
C PHE A 71 -12.29 -3.03 -8.80
N ASP A 72 -12.43 -4.05 -9.67
CA ASP A 72 -13.67 -4.83 -9.79
C ASP A 72 -13.89 -5.77 -8.58
N GLN A 73 -12.89 -5.90 -7.73
CA GLN A 73 -12.91 -6.75 -6.55
C GLN A 73 -13.43 -6.05 -5.30
N PHE A 74 -13.65 -4.74 -5.35
CA PHE A 74 -14.08 -3.92 -4.23
C PHE A 74 -15.51 -3.42 -4.39
N GLY A 75 -16.19 -3.22 -3.26
CA GLY A 75 -17.53 -2.65 -3.21
C GLY A 75 -17.53 -1.14 -3.47
N LYS A 76 -18.75 -0.57 -3.62
CA LYS A 76 -18.93 0.86 -3.85
C LYS A 76 -18.57 1.75 -2.64
N ASP A 77 -18.47 1.15 -1.47
CA ASP A 77 -18.06 1.77 -0.22
C ASP A 77 -16.54 1.96 -0.10
N VAL A 78 -15.78 1.40 -1.02
CA VAL A 78 -14.33 1.56 -1.07
C VAL A 78 -13.97 2.80 -1.89
N THR A 79 -13.05 3.59 -1.35
CA THR A 79 -12.51 4.78 -2.01
C THR A 79 -11.14 4.48 -2.60
N PRO A 80 -11.00 4.37 -3.93
CA PRO A 80 -9.70 4.32 -4.58
C PRO A 80 -8.99 5.68 -4.49
N VAL A 81 -7.77 5.67 -3.94
CA VAL A 81 -6.92 6.83 -3.71
C VAL A 81 -5.64 6.66 -4.51
N ALA A 82 -5.45 7.47 -5.55
CA ALA A 82 -4.22 7.47 -6.34
C ALA A 82 -3.12 8.26 -5.63
N ILE A 83 -1.95 7.65 -5.47
CA ILE A 83 -0.74 8.36 -5.03
C ILE A 83 0.02 8.76 -6.30
N GLU A 84 -0.19 10.02 -6.69
CA GLU A 84 0.23 10.48 -8.01
C GLU A 84 0.38 12.02 -8.03
N VAL A 85 1.26 12.52 -8.88
CA VAL A 85 1.34 13.94 -9.18
C VAL A 85 0.19 14.30 -10.12
N ASP A 86 -0.80 15.00 -9.58
CA ASP A 86 -2.00 15.42 -10.30
C ASP A 86 -2.42 16.83 -9.85
N PRO A 87 -2.94 17.70 -10.75
CA PRO A 87 -3.37 19.04 -10.38
C PRO A 87 -4.44 19.10 -9.29
N THR A 88 -5.20 18.02 -9.10
CA THR A 88 -6.25 17.91 -8.07
C THR A 88 -5.77 17.19 -6.82
N ALA A 89 -4.49 16.81 -6.76
CA ALA A 89 -3.96 16.05 -5.64
C ALA A 89 -3.93 16.85 -4.34
N GLU A 90 -4.43 16.25 -3.28
CA GLU A 90 -4.31 16.75 -1.93
C GLU A 90 -2.89 16.45 -1.39
N ILE A 91 -2.34 17.34 -0.59
CA ILE A 91 -1.06 17.10 0.07
C ILE A 91 -1.26 16.08 1.20
N LEU A 92 -0.44 15.04 1.24
CA LEU A 92 -0.59 13.93 2.20
C LEU A 92 -0.73 14.41 3.65
N THR A 93 0.01 15.45 4.05
CA THR A 93 -0.04 15.99 5.43
C THR A 93 -1.42 16.52 5.85
N ASN A 94 -2.26 16.91 4.88
CA ASN A 94 -3.60 17.43 5.11
C ASN A 94 -4.69 16.42 4.70
N PHE A 95 -4.28 15.26 4.17
CA PHE A 95 -5.19 14.28 3.63
C PHE A 95 -5.90 13.49 4.73
N GLU A 96 -7.22 13.49 4.70
CA GLU A 96 -8.04 12.64 5.56
C GLU A 96 -8.26 11.28 4.89
N HIS A 97 -7.71 10.23 5.50
CA HIS A 97 -7.78 8.88 4.95
C HIS A 97 -9.20 8.29 5.03
N PRO A 98 -9.76 7.80 3.91
CA PRO A 98 -11.01 7.05 3.95
C PRO A 98 -10.88 5.81 4.83
N GLU A 99 -11.96 5.45 5.52
CA GLU A 99 -12.00 4.20 6.29
C GLU A 99 -11.71 3.00 5.40
N ASN A 100 -12.47 2.86 4.32
CA ASN A 100 -12.29 1.82 3.31
C ASN A 100 -11.47 2.36 2.12
N ALA A 101 -10.16 2.33 2.23
CA ALA A 101 -9.26 2.84 1.20
C ALA A 101 -8.62 1.73 0.37
N LEU A 102 -8.57 1.94 -0.95
CA LEU A 102 -7.68 1.23 -1.88
C LEU A 102 -6.61 2.23 -2.35
N TYR A 103 -5.38 2.12 -1.83
CA TYR A 103 -4.27 2.98 -2.23
C TYR A 103 -3.63 2.47 -3.51
N VAL A 104 -3.62 3.30 -4.56
CA VAL A 104 -3.19 2.94 -5.90
C VAL A 104 -1.88 3.66 -6.23
N PHE A 105 -0.84 2.90 -6.51
CA PHE A 105 0.49 3.40 -6.87
C PHE A 105 0.85 3.04 -8.30
N GLY A 106 1.42 3.99 -9.03
CA GLY A 106 1.91 3.81 -10.39
C GLY A 106 3.23 3.03 -10.47
N PRO A 107 3.69 2.75 -11.71
CA PRO A 107 4.99 2.14 -11.95
C PRO A 107 6.13 3.13 -11.61
N GLU A 108 7.31 2.58 -11.29
CA GLU A 108 8.48 3.37 -10.86
C GLU A 108 9.05 4.28 -11.97
N ASP A 109 8.81 3.96 -13.22
CA ASP A 109 9.32 4.68 -14.39
C ASP A 109 8.24 5.36 -15.21
N GLY A 110 7.11 5.70 -14.60
CA GLY A 110 5.99 6.33 -15.28
C GLY A 110 4.93 6.89 -14.34
N THR A 111 3.77 7.15 -14.89
CA THR A 111 2.59 7.62 -14.17
C THR A 111 1.45 6.62 -14.33
N LEU A 112 0.40 6.78 -13.53
CA LEU A 112 -0.83 6.02 -13.70
C LEU A 112 -1.48 6.35 -15.05
N ALA A 113 -1.78 5.32 -15.84
CA ALA A 113 -2.50 5.49 -17.10
C ALA A 113 -3.88 6.13 -16.86
N ARG A 114 -4.37 6.89 -17.84
CA ARG A 114 -5.68 7.57 -17.77
C ARG A 114 -6.81 6.62 -17.36
N GLY A 115 -6.81 5.38 -17.90
CA GLY A 115 -7.84 4.38 -17.58
C GLY A 115 -7.84 3.91 -16.13
N ILE A 116 -6.72 4.09 -15.40
CA ILE A 116 -6.62 3.86 -13.96
C ILE A 116 -7.04 5.12 -13.20
N LYS A 117 -6.53 6.29 -13.60
CA LYS A 117 -6.85 7.57 -12.95
C LYS A 117 -8.35 7.83 -12.88
N VAL A 118 -9.10 7.54 -13.95
CA VAL A 118 -10.56 7.74 -13.98
C VAL A 118 -11.35 6.82 -13.03
N LYS A 119 -10.72 5.77 -12.51
CA LYS A 119 -11.29 4.88 -11.49
C LYS A 119 -10.96 5.34 -10.07
N CYS A 120 -10.05 6.28 -9.91
CA CYS A 120 -9.66 6.83 -8.60
C CYS A 120 -10.54 8.02 -8.26
N HIS A 121 -11.00 8.07 -7.02
CA HIS A 121 -11.90 9.12 -6.55
C HIS A 121 -11.15 10.28 -5.91
N ARG A 122 -9.94 10.04 -5.40
CA ARG A 122 -9.08 11.03 -4.77
C ARG A 122 -7.64 10.84 -5.22
N PHE A 123 -6.89 11.95 -5.22
CA PHE A 123 -5.48 11.98 -5.58
C PHE A 123 -4.69 12.58 -4.43
N VAL A 124 -3.53 12.00 -4.14
CA VAL A 124 -2.67 12.43 -3.05
C VAL A 124 -1.24 12.53 -3.54
N ILE A 125 -0.59 13.63 -3.19
CA ILE A 125 0.84 13.83 -3.39
C ILE A 125 1.59 13.79 -2.07
N ILE A 126 2.70 13.06 -2.02
CA ILE A 126 3.62 13.07 -0.88
C ILE A 126 4.52 14.29 -1.04
N PRO A 127 4.54 15.22 -0.06
CA PRO A 127 5.40 16.40 -0.13
C PRO A 127 6.87 15.97 0.06
N SER A 128 7.62 15.93 -1.04
CA SER A 128 9.02 15.54 -1.07
C SER A 128 9.73 16.28 -2.20
N ASP A 129 11.01 16.61 -2.02
CA ASP A 129 11.81 17.34 -3.00
C ASP A 129 12.11 16.50 -4.24
N HIS A 130 12.07 15.17 -4.13
CA HIS A 130 12.33 14.23 -5.22
C HIS A 130 11.38 13.05 -5.16
N CYS A 131 11.24 12.32 -6.28
CA CYS A 131 10.44 11.10 -6.33
C CYS A 131 10.98 10.06 -5.33
N LEU A 132 10.09 9.54 -4.50
CA LEU A 132 10.41 8.46 -3.57
C LEU A 132 10.47 7.11 -4.28
N ASN A 133 11.28 6.20 -3.75
CA ASN A 133 11.15 4.78 -4.08
C ASN A 133 9.74 4.29 -3.77
N LEU A 134 9.22 3.37 -4.57
CA LEU A 134 7.83 2.86 -4.46
C LEU A 134 7.51 2.33 -3.04
N ALA A 135 8.39 1.51 -2.45
CA ALA A 135 8.17 0.98 -1.11
C ALA A 135 8.23 2.07 -0.03
N SER A 136 9.07 3.09 -0.22
CA SER A 136 9.13 4.26 0.65
C SER A 136 7.85 5.09 0.56
N ALA A 137 7.34 5.32 -0.65
CA ALA A 137 6.08 6.04 -0.85
C ALA A 137 4.91 5.33 -0.16
N VAL A 138 4.80 4.00 -0.34
CA VAL A 138 3.79 3.20 0.35
C VAL A 138 3.93 3.33 1.86
N SER A 139 5.16 3.23 2.38
CA SER A 139 5.41 3.35 3.83
C SER A 139 4.99 4.70 4.38
N CYS A 140 5.26 5.81 3.66
CA CYS A 140 4.83 7.16 4.05
C CYS A 140 3.30 7.26 4.15
N VAL A 141 2.58 6.78 3.15
CA VAL A 141 1.11 6.84 3.12
C VAL A 141 0.50 6.00 4.25
N LEU A 142 0.98 4.78 4.44
CA LEU A 142 0.46 3.88 5.46
C LEU A 142 0.81 4.35 6.88
N MET A 143 2.00 4.91 7.08
CA MET A 143 2.38 5.51 8.37
C MET A 143 1.51 6.73 8.69
N HIS A 144 1.28 7.62 7.71
CA HIS A 144 0.40 8.78 7.90
C HIS A 144 -1.03 8.34 8.26
N ARG A 145 -1.58 7.33 7.56
CA ARG A 145 -2.86 6.72 7.90
C ARG A 145 -2.87 6.22 9.36
N ARG A 146 -1.85 5.48 9.76
CA ARG A 146 -1.73 4.94 11.13
C ARG A 146 -1.73 6.06 12.17
N MET A 147 -0.90 7.09 11.96
CA MET A 147 -0.85 8.25 12.87
C MET A 147 -2.20 8.95 13.01
N GLN A 148 -2.87 9.19 11.89
CA GLN A 148 -4.18 9.85 11.88
C GLN A 148 -5.22 9.03 12.67
N ARG A 149 -5.27 7.71 12.45
CA ARG A 149 -6.21 6.83 13.16
C ARG A 149 -5.92 6.75 14.67
N GLN A 150 -4.64 6.76 15.05
CA GLN A 150 -4.24 6.83 16.47
C GLN A 150 -4.68 8.14 17.12
N LEU A 151 -4.50 9.28 16.44
CA LEU A 151 -4.94 10.58 16.93
C LEU A 151 -6.47 10.68 17.06
N GLN A 152 -7.20 9.95 16.22
CA GLN A 152 -8.67 9.84 16.27
C GLN A 152 -9.17 8.80 17.29
N GLY A 153 -8.27 8.06 17.95
CA GLY A 153 -8.64 6.99 18.88
C GLY A 153 -9.21 5.72 18.22
N LEU A 154 -9.07 5.58 16.90
CA LEU A 154 -9.57 4.45 16.13
C LEU A 154 -8.59 3.26 16.11
N GLU A 155 -7.35 3.49 16.46
CA GLU A 155 -6.32 2.47 16.64
C GLU A 155 -5.54 2.72 17.93
N PRO A 156 -5.06 1.69 18.61
CA PRO A 156 -4.26 1.85 19.82
C PRO A 156 -2.96 2.57 19.51
N ILE A 157 -2.50 3.40 20.45
CA ILE A 157 -1.14 3.92 20.41
C ILE A 157 -0.19 2.72 20.56
N TYR A 158 0.84 2.67 19.74
CA TYR A 158 1.78 1.55 19.77
C TYR A 158 2.43 1.45 21.16
N PRO A 159 2.59 0.24 21.70
CA PRO A 159 3.14 0.05 23.02
C PRO A 159 4.58 0.57 23.13
N ALA A 160 4.99 0.88 24.34
CA ALA A 160 6.37 1.27 24.65
C ALA A 160 7.35 0.18 24.20
N TYR A 161 8.62 0.56 24.04
CA TYR A 161 9.68 -0.35 23.57
C TYR A 161 9.78 -1.66 24.39
N GLU A 162 9.60 -1.57 25.69
CA GLU A 162 9.63 -2.73 26.61
C GLU A 162 8.55 -3.76 26.25
N THR A 163 7.32 -3.29 25.98
CA THR A 163 6.21 -4.18 25.58
C THR A 163 6.49 -4.83 24.23
N ILE A 164 7.05 -4.07 23.26
CA ILE A 164 7.44 -4.61 21.95
C ILE A 164 8.53 -5.67 22.11
N LYS A 165 9.48 -5.43 23.01
CA LYS A 165 10.58 -6.35 23.32
C LYS A 165 10.05 -7.67 23.90
N GLU A 166 9.16 -7.60 24.87
CA GLU A 166 8.53 -8.77 25.47
C GLU A 166 7.74 -9.59 24.47
N GLU A 167 6.89 -8.94 23.65
CA GLU A 167 6.09 -9.61 22.63
C GLU A 167 6.91 -10.28 21.53
N ARG A 168 8.11 -9.76 21.22
CA ARG A 168 8.99 -10.28 20.18
C ARG A 168 10.08 -11.22 20.68
N GLY A 169 10.23 -11.37 21.99
CA GLY A 169 11.18 -12.29 22.60
C GLY A 169 12.66 -11.88 22.44
N TYR A 170 12.93 -10.56 22.47
CA TYR A 170 14.31 -10.04 22.48
C TYR A 170 14.88 -10.01 23.90
#